data_2760c279d513ace69abbb290bb598202
#
_entry.id   2760c279d513ace69abbb290bb598202
#
_cell.length_a   1.000
_cell.length_b   1.000
_cell.length_c   1.000
_cell.angle_alpha   90.00
_cell.angle_beta   90.00
_cell.angle_gamma   90.00
#
_symmetry.space_group_name_H-M   'P 1'
#
loop_
_entity.id
_entity.type
_entity.pdbx_description
1 polymer ?
#
loop_
_entity_poly.entity_id
_entity_poly.type
_entity_poly.pdbx_seq_one_letter_code
_entity_poly.pdbx_strand_id
1 'polypeptide(L)'
;FTAGLIELGVSGNDMTDEGVDKIAIISNNRPEWLFTDMAVQQTGAVLVPIYPTTNPNELQFILNDAQVKYIFVSSQDLYDKVKSISMFVPSIKNIYSFDNINGVDHWTMVVNMASAETLQKAEVLKQSIPETHLATIIYTSGTTGTPKGVMLTHKNIVSCALNGIECFPFPDNPSYKVLSFLP
;
A
#
# COMPACT_ATOMS: atom_id res chain seq x y z
N PHE A 1 -1.16 12.15 5.39
CA PHE A 1 -1.81 10.84 5.36
C PHE A 1 -1.14 9.88 6.35
N THR A 2 0.19 9.79 6.39
CA THR A 2 0.94 8.96 7.36
C THR A 2 0.45 9.16 8.79
N ALA A 3 0.32 10.41 9.25
CA ALA A 3 -0.17 10.73 10.59
C ALA A 3 -1.58 10.19 10.86
N GLY A 4 -2.46 10.26 9.87
CA GLY A 4 -3.81 9.67 9.97
C GLY A 4 -3.80 8.14 10.04
N LEU A 5 -2.90 7.49 9.31
CA LEU A 5 -2.70 6.03 9.42
C LEU A 5 -2.18 5.64 10.81
N ILE A 6 -1.28 6.43 11.40
CA ILE A 6 -0.81 6.22 12.77
C ILE A 6 -1.96 6.37 13.78
N GLU A 7 -2.82 7.38 13.61
CA GLU A 7 -4.02 7.57 14.44
C GLU A 7 -4.99 6.40 14.31
N LEU A 8 -5.12 5.83 13.11
CA LEU A 8 -5.90 4.62 12.82
C LEU A 8 -5.31 3.35 13.48
N GLY A 9 -4.11 3.46 14.04
CA GLY A 9 -3.39 2.36 14.68
C GLY A 9 -2.58 1.50 13.72
N VAL A 10 -2.24 2.02 12.54
CA VAL A 10 -1.33 1.36 11.60
C VAL A 10 0.10 1.52 12.07
N SER A 11 0.87 0.43 12.10
CA SER A 11 2.21 0.41 12.66
C SER A 11 3.09 -0.67 12.03
N GLY A 12 4.40 -0.45 12.05
CA GLY A 12 5.41 -1.49 11.84
C GLY A 12 5.53 -2.47 13.02
N ASN A 13 4.84 -2.20 14.13
CA ASN A 13 4.89 -3.01 15.37
C ASN A 13 6.33 -3.31 15.79
N ASP A 14 6.71 -4.60 15.84
CA ASP A 14 8.06 -5.08 16.16
C ASP A 14 9.01 -5.13 14.95
N MET A 15 8.56 -4.65 13.79
CA MET A 15 9.28 -4.67 12.51
C MET A 15 9.66 -6.09 12.02
N THR A 16 9.00 -7.13 12.52
CA THR A 16 9.11 -8.49 11.97
C THR A 16 8.16 -8.69 10.81
N ASP A 17 8.47 -9.60 9.91
CA ASP A 17 7.66 -9.88 8.71
C ASP A 17 6.24 -10.34 9.05
N GLU A 18 6.06 -11.05 10.16
CA GLU A 18 4.77 -11.51 10.66
C GLU A 18 4.04 -10.41 11.45
N GLY A 19 4.79 -9.65 12.27
CA GLY A 19 4.22 -8.68 13.21
C GLY A 19 3.77 -7.39 12.55
N VAL A 20 4.38 -6.99 11.44
CA VAL A 20 4.09 -5.73 10.75
C VAL A 20 2.68 -5.70 10.16
N ASP A 21 2.03 -4.53 10.22
CA ASP A 21 0.71 -4.33 9.61
C ASP A 21 0.80 -4.30 8.08
N LYS A 22 -0.17 -4.93 7.40
CA LYS A 22 -0.26 -4.95 5.95
C LYS A 22 -1.51 -4.18 5.49
N ILE A 23 -1.29 -3.30 4.53
CA ILE A 23 -2.32 -2.45 3.93
C ILE A 23 -2.40 -2.78 2.44
N ALA A 24 -3.57 -3.13 1.93
CA ALA A 24 -3.73 -3.37 0.50
C ALA A 24 -4.19 -2.12 -0.24
N ILE A 25 -3.75 -2.01 -1.49
CA ILE A 25 -4.26 -1.04 -2.44
C ILE A 25 -4.67 -1.74 -3.73
N ILE A 26 -5.90 -1.47 -4.17
CA ILE A 26 -6.48 -2.00 -5.43
C ILE A 26 -6.98 -0.79 -6.23
N SER A 27 -6.19 -0.33 -7.17
CA SER A 27 -6.46 0.94 -7.84
C SER A 27 -5.88 0.99 -9.24
N ASN A 28 -6.60 1.63 -10.14
CA ASN A 28 -6.02 2.13 -11.38
C ASN A 28 -5.01 3.24 -11.08
N ASN A 29 -4.16 3.59 -12.07
CA ASN A 29 -3.15 4.63 -11.93
C ASN A 29 -3.79 5.98 -11.61
N ARG A 30 -3.43 6.53 -10.44
CA ARG A 30 -3.90 7.83 -9.94
C ARG A 30 -2.95 8.34 -8.84
N PRO A 31 -2.93 9.64 -8.56
CA PRO A 31 -2.02 10.21 -7.55
C PRO A 31 -2.20 9.61 -6.15
N GLU A 32 -3.43 9.25 -5.76
CA GLU A 32 -3.75 8.68 -4.45
C GLU A 32 -3.08 7.32 -4.23
N TRP A 33 -2.77 6.59 -5.32
CA TRP A 33 -1.99 5.37 -5.23
C TRP A 33 -0.61 5.67 -4.63
N LEU A 34 0.09 6.65 -5.19
CA LEU A 34 1.42 7.05 -4.70
C LEU A 34 1.35 7.64 -3.29
N PHE A 35 0.31 8.43 -2.99
CA PHE A 35 0.12 8.99 -1.65
C PHE A 35 -0.07 7.88 -0.61
N THR A 36 -0.79 6.82 -0.96
CA THR A 36 -1.01 5.67 -0.08
C THR A 36 0.29 4.90 0.12
N ASP A 37 1.02 4.61 -0.94
CA ASP A 37 2.30 3.91 -0.90
C ASP A 37 3.28 4.64 0.05
N MET A 38 3.53 5.92 -0.22
CA MET A 38 4.43 6.72 0.61
C MET A 38 3.97 6.85 2.06
N ALA A 39 2.66 6.96 2.28
CA ALA A 39 2.12 7.08 3.62
C ALA A 39 2.25 5.78 4.42
N VAL A 40 1.97 4.64 3.82
CA VAL A 40 2.09 3.32 4.46
C VAL A 40 3.53 3.04 4.82
N GLN A 41 4.46 3.21 3.89
CA GLN A 41 5.88 2.96 4.13
C GLN A 41 6.45 3.80 5.28
N GLN A 42 6.02 5.05 5.43
CA GLN A 42 6.48 5.92 6.53
C GLN A 42 5.93 5.53 7.91
N THR A 43 4.94 4.64 8.00
CA THR A 43 4.49 4.07 9.28
C THR A 43 5.28 2.83 9.70
N GLY A 44 6.14 2.31 8.84
CA GLY A 44 6.77 1.00 8.97
C GLY A 44 5.83 -0.17 8.65
N ALA A 45 4.60 0.09 8.23
CA ALA A 45 3.70 -0.92 7.70
C ALA A 45 4.07 -1.29 6.25
N VAL A 46 3.56 -2.41 5.77
CA VAL A 46 3.87 -2.98 4.46
C VAL A 46 2.71 -2.76 3.48
N LEU A 47 3.00 -2.26 2.29
CA LEU A 47 2.01 -2.16 1.23
C LEU A 47 1.87 -3.48 0.47
N VAL A 48 0.63 -3.87 0.19
CA VAL A 48 0.28 -5.01 -0.67
C VAL A 48 -0.49 -4.47 -1.88
N PRO A 49 0.21 -4.12 -2.98
CA PRO A 49 -0.45 -3.68 -4.20
C PRO A 49 -1.09 -4.87 -4.92
N ILE A 50 -2.34 -4.72 -5.33
CA ILE A 50 -3.11 -5.77 -6.00
C ILE A 50 -3.68 -5.20 -7.30
N TYR A 51 -3.58 -5.95 -8.39
CA TYR A 51 -4.11 -5.54 -9.68
C TYR A 51 -5.65 -5.46 -9.66
N PRO A 52 -6.24 -4.40 -10.24
CA PRO A 52 -7.69 -4.28 -10.39
C PRO A 52 -8.35 -5.47 -11.08
N THR A 53 -7.60 -6.16 -11.95
CA THR A 53 -8.07 -7.31 -12.74
C THR A 53 -8.01 -8.65 -11.98
N THR A 54 -7.41 -8.68 -10.78
CA THR A 54 -7.33 -9.90 -9.94
C THR A 54 -8.73 -10.46 -9.68
N ASN A 55 -8.92 -11.75 -9.90
CA ASN A 55 -10.20 -12.41 -9.69
C ASN A 55 -10.54 -12.56 -8.18
N PRO A 56 -11.83 -12.72 -7.81
CA PRO A 56 -12.23 -12.76 -6.39
C PRO A 56 -11.57 -13.87 -5.56
N ASN A 57 -11.36 -15.06 -6.12
CA ASN A 57 -10.75 -16.18 -5.39
C ASN A 57 -9.26 -15.90 -5.07
N GLU A 58 -8.54 -15.39 -6.05
CA GLU A 58 -7.16 -14.99 -5.92
C GLU A 58 -7.01 -13.80 -4.96
N LEU A 59 -7.91 -12.83 -5.06
CA LEU A 59 -7.98 -11.69 -4.15
C LEU A 59 -8.20 -12.14 -2.70
N GLN A 60 -9.15 -13.03 -2.46
CA GLN A 60 -9.40 -13.61 -1.13
C GLN A 60 -8.16 -14.31 -0.57
N PHE A 61 -7.48 -15.10 -1.41
CA PHE A 61 -6.24 -15.77 -1.02
C PHE A 61 -5.17 -14.75 -0.60
N ILE A 62 -4.88 -13.74 -1.44
CA ILE A 62 -3.86 -12.72 -1.17
C ILE A 62 -4.14 -11.97 0.13
N LEU A 63 -5.39 -11.55 0.34
CA LEU A 63 -5.77 -10.78 1.52
C LEU A 63 -5.67 -11.60 2.82
N ASN A 64 -5.96 -12.91 2.76
CA ASN A 64 -5.79 -13.81 3.90
C ASN A 64 -4.32 -14.15 4.16
N ASP A 65 -3.56 -14.49 3.11
CA ASP A 65 -2.16 -14.86 3.23
C ASP A 65 -1.32 -13.71 3.81
N ALA A 66 -1.54 -12.49 3.30
CA ALA A 66 -0.90 -11.29 3.82
C ALA A 66 -1.51 -10.77 5.14
N GLN A 67 -2.66 -11.28 5.60
CA GLN A 67 -3.39 -10.77 6.77
C GLN A 67 -3.66 -9.27 6.73
N VAL A 68 -4.15 -8.79 5.58
CA VAL A 68 -4.40 -7.37 5.32
C VAL A 68 -5.43 -6.79 6.31
N LYS A 69 -5.09 -5.65 6.94
CA LYS A 69 -5.96 -4.98 7.91
C LYS A 69 -6.86 -3.91 7.29
N TYR A 70 -6.33 -3.13 6.36
CA TYR A 70 -7.05 -2.04 5.70
C TYR A 70 -6.85 -2.10 4.21
N ILE A 71 -7.87 -1.71 3.44
CA ILE A 71 -7.85 -1.76 1.98
C ILE A 71 -8.26 -0.40 1.44
N PHE A 72 -7.52 0.11 0.46
CA PHE A 72 -7.87 1.30 -0.30
C PHE A 72 -8.22 0.90 -1.73
N VAL A 73 -9.41 1.29 -2.20
CA VAL A 73 -9.91 0.97 -3.54
C VAL A 73 -10.18 2.23 -4.34
N SER A 74 -10.07 2.19 -5.68
CA SER A 74 -10.26 3.38 -6.52
C SER A 74 -11.68 3.61 -7.00
N SER A 75 -12.57 2.59 -6.98
CA SER A 75 -13.89 2.68 -7.59
C SER A 75 -14.94 1.81 -6.91
N GLN A 76 -16.21 2.05 -7.27
CA GLN A 76 -17.35 1.25 -6.80
C GLN A 76 -17.17 -0.24 -7.14
N ASP A 77 -16.80 -0.57 -8.39
CA ASP A 77 -16.65 -1.96 -8.82
C ASP A 77 -15.59 -2.72 -8.00
N LEU A 78 -14.48 -2.04 -7.67
CA LEU A 78 -13.43 -2.61 -6.83
C LEU A 78 -13.87 -2.75 -5.37
N TYR A 79 -14.63 -1.78 -4.86
CA TYR A 79 -15.23 -1.87 -3.54
C TYR A 79 -16.17 -3.08 -3.46
N ASP A 80 -17.08 -3.24 -4.43
CA ASP A 80 -18.04 -4.33 -4.46
C ASP A 80 -17.32 -5.70 -4.57
N LYS A 81 -16.26 -5.77 -5.37
CA LYS A 81 -15.40 -6.97 -5.47
C LYS A 81 -14.81 -7.34 -4.10
N VAL A 82 -14.19 -6.41 -3.39
CA VAL A 82 -13.63 -6.66 -2.06
C VAL A 82 -14.74 -7.01 -1.06
N LYS A 83 -15.84 -6.26 -1.09
CA LYS A 83 -16.98 -6.45 -0.19
C LYS A 83 -17.58 -7.84 -0.32
N SER A 84 -17.66 -8.38 -1.53
CA SER A 84 -18.21 -9.72 -1.80
C SER A 84 -17.45 -10.86 -1.11
N ILE A 85 -16.16 -10.66 -0.84
CA ILE A 85 -15.29 -11.67 -0.21
C ILE A 85 -14.89 -11.31 1.23
N SER A 86 -15.22 -10.12 1.71
CA SER A 86 -14.72 -9.60 3.00
C SER A 86 -15.12 -10.47 4.20
N MET A 87 -16.26 -11.15 4.14
CA MET A 87 -16.68 -12.08 5.18
C MET A 87 -15.75 -13.30 5.36
N PHE A 88 -14.96 -13.61 4.33
CA PHE A 88 -13.99 -14.72 4.34
C PHE A 88 -12.56 -14.24 4.66
N VAL A 89 -12.37 -12.96 4.98
CA VAL A 89 -11.08 -12.35 5.31
C VAL A 89 -11.19 -11.63 6.66
N PRO A 90 -11.09 -12.35 7.78
CA PRO A 90 -11.37 -11.80 9.12
C PRO A 90 -10.37 -10.74 9.59
N SER A 91 -9.22 -10.61 8.92
CA SER A 91 -8.22 -9.58 9.24
C SER A 91 -8.65 -8.17 8.81
N ILE A 92 -9.57 -8.04 7.84
CA ILE A 92 -10.01 -6.72 7.34
C ILE A 92 -10.78 -5.98 8.42
N LYS A 93 -10.30 -4.81 8.77
CA LYS A 93 -10.96 -3.88 9.70
C LYS A 93 -11.85 -2.88 8.97
N ASN A 94 -11.36 -2.32 7.85
CA ASN A 94 -12.15 -1.40 7.03
C ASN A 94 -11.64 -1.34 5.57
N ILE A 95 -12.53 -0.84 4.69
CA ILE A 95 -12.28 -0.60 3.27
C ILE A 95 -12.56 0.88 3.03
N TYR A 96 -11.58 1.61 2.49
CA TYR A 96 -11.68 3.03 2.12
C TYR A 96 -11.71 3.18 0.62
N SER A 97 -12.43 4.17 0.12
CA SER A 97 -12.46 4.49 -1.31
C SER A 97 -11.78 5.82 -1.63
N PHE A 98 -11.10 5.89 -2.76
CA PHE A 98 -10.61 7.15 -3.33
C PHE A 98 -11.72 7.95 -4.02
N ASP A 99 -12.69 7.26 -4.60
CA ASP A 99 -13.89 7.90 -5.16
C ASP A 99 -14.95 8.10 -4.05
N ASN A 100 -15.78 9.12 -4.23
CA ASN A 100 -16.94 9.32 -3.36
C ASN A 100 -18.01 8.27 -3.68
N ILE A 101 -18.11 7.26 -2.83
CA ILE A 101 -19.06 6.16 -2.94
C ILE A 101 -20.06 6.27 -1.78
N ASN A 102 -21.35 6.22 -2.09
CA ASN A 102 -22.39 6.35 -1.06
C ASN A 102 -22.32 5.18 -0.06
N GLY A 103 -22.23 5.50 1.22
CA GLY A 103 -22.13 4.52 2.32
C GLY A 103 -20.76 3.87 2.48
N VAL A 104 -19.73 4.36 1.81
CA VAL A 104 -18.34 3.90 1.94
C VAL A 104 -17.46 5.03 2.49
N ASP A 105 -16.60 4.70 3.42
CA ASP A 105 -15.65 5.64 4.01
C ASP A 105 -14.66 6.14 2.94
N HIS A 106 -14.60 7.46 2.77
CA HIS A 106 -13.65 8.08 1.87
C HIS A 106 -12.27 8.17 2.51
N TRP A 107 -11.20 7.92 1.75
CA TRP A 107 -9.81 7.88 2.26
C TRP A 107 -9.38 9.17 2.98
N THR A 108 -9.96 10.32 2.64
CA THR A 108 -9.68 11.58 3.33
C THR A 108 -10.15 11.60 4.78
N MET A 109 -11.06 10.69 5.17
CA MET A 109 -11.38 10.52 6.60
C MET A 109 -10.13 10.14 7.38
N VAL A 110 -9.33 9.22 6.86
CA VAL A 110 -8.05 8.83 7.49
C VAL A 110 -7.07 10.01 7.50
N VAL A 111 -6.98 10.77 6.40
CA VAL A 111 -6.13 11.98 6.35
C VAL A 111 -6.54 13.00 7.43
N ASN A 112 -7.84 13.20 7.61
CA ASN A 112 -8.41 14.17 8.57
C ASN A 112 -8.31 13.71 10.04
N MET A 113 -7.97 12.45 10.31
CA MET A 113 -7.70 11.98 11.67
C MET A 113 -6.37 12.50 12.22
N ALA A 114 -5.47 13.01 11.36
CA ALA A 114 -4.15 13.45 11.78
C ALA A 114 -4.20 14.51 12.88
N SER A 115 -3.46 14.29 13.96
CA SER A 115 -3.26 15.23 15.06
C SER A 115 -1.84 15.81 15.05
N ALA A 116 -1.60 16.86 15.84
CA ALA A 116 -0.25 17.40 16.00
C ALA A 116 0.73 16.37 16.57
N GLU A 117 0.26 15.51 17.46
CA GLU A 117 1.04 14.42 18.06
C GLU A 117 1.43 13.37 17.01
N THR A 118 0.47 12.91 16.21
CA THR A 118 0.75 11.90 15.18
C THR A 118 1.57 12.44 14.02
N LEU A 119 1.49 13.74 13.72
CA LEU A 119 2.40 14.40 12.78
C LEU A 119 3.85 14.35 13.29
N GLN A 120 4.09 14.71 14.55
CA GLN A 120 5.42 14.63 15.14
C GLN A 120 5.93 13.18 15.21
N LYS A 121 5.07 12.24 15.59
CA LYS A 121 5.38 10.80 15.62
C LYS A 121 5.77 10.27 14.23
N ALA A 122 5.08 10.69 13.17
CA ALA A 122 5.41 10.31 11.80
C ALA A 122 6.81 10.79 11.38
N GLU A 123 7.19 12.03 11.76
CA GLU A 123 8.53 12.57 11.47
C GLU A 123 9.65 11.77 12.13
N VAL A 124 9.45 11.31 13.36
CA VAL A 124 10.42 10.48 14.08
C VAL A 124 10.48 9.06 13.50
N LEU A 125 9.30 8.47 13.25
CA LEU A 125 9.17 7.07 12.84
C LEU A 125 9.82 6.83 11.49
N LYS A 126 9.58 7.69 10.49
CA LYS A 126 10.16 7.53 9.15
C LYS A 126 11.69 7.52 9.12
N GLN A 127 12.35 8.13 10.14
CA GLN A 127 13.80 8.13 10.25
C GLN A 127 14.36 6.89 10.96
N SER A 128 13.50 6.14 11.66
CA SER A 128 13.90 4.96 12.42
C SER A 128 13.70 3.64 11.64
N ILE A 129 13.01 3.68 10.50
CA ILE A 129 12.75 2.49 9.69
C ILE A 129 14.04 2.04 9.00
N PRO A 130 14.54 0.81 9.27
CA PRO A 130 15.76 0.32 8.65
C PRO A 130 15.59 0.11 7.14
N GLU A 131 16.66 0.30 6.36
CA GLU A 131 16.64 0.00 4.91
C GLU A 131 16.35 -1.48 4.60
N THR A 132 16.65 -2.36 5.54
CA THR A 132 16.39 -3.80 5.44
C THR A 132 14.96 -4.19 5.81
N HIS A 133 14.15 -3.22 6.32
CA HIS A 133 12.76 -3.48 6.64
C HIS A 133 11.93 -3.71 5.38
N LEU A 134 10.91 -4.57 5.51
CA LEU A 134 9.98 -4.90 4.44
C LEU A 134 9.14 -3.67 4.05
N ALA A 135 9.14 -3.33 2.76
CA ALA A 135 8.40 -2.19 2.23
C ALA A 135 7.10 -2.61 1.53
N THR A 136 7.17 -3.71 0.76
CA THR A 136 6.02 -4.17 -0.01
C THR A 136 6.06 -5.68 -0.25
N ILE A 137 4.86 -6.27 -0.43
CA ILE A 137 4.70 -7.66 -0.87
C ILE A 137 3.92 -7.65 -2.18
N ILE A 138 4.57 -8.06 -3.27
CA ILE A 138 3.96 -8.11 -4.60
C ILE A 138 3.60 -9.56 -4.92
N TYR A 139 2.31 -9.83 -5.07
CA TYR A 139 1.84 -11.16 -5.43
C TYR A 139 1.94 -11.40 -6.93
N THR A 140 2.56 -12.51 -7.29
CA THR A 140 2.71 -12.96 -8.68
C THR A 140 2.02 -14.31 -8.86
N SER A 141 1.52 -14.57 -10.08
CA SER A 141 1.01 -15.90 -10.45
C SER A 141 2.16 -16.90 -10.44
N GLY A 142 2.23 -17.73 -9.41
CA GLY A 142 3.23 -18.79 -9.36
C GLY A 142 3.00 -19.84 -10.46
N THR A 143 4.06 -20.51 -10.89
CA THR A 143 4.01 -21.65 -11.84
C THR A 143 3.11 -22.79 -11.35
N THR A 144 2.78 -22.83 -10.07
CA THR A 144 1.92 -23.82 -9.40
C THR A 144 0.44 -23.40 -9.32
N GLY A 145 0.06 -22.25 -9.87
CA GLY A 145 -1.32 -21.74 -9.86
C GLY A 145 -1.72 -21.00 -8.58
N THR A 146 -0.97 -21.10 -7.49
CA THR A 146 -1.20 -20.33 -6.26
C THR A 146 -0.34 -19.07 -6.27
N PRO A 147 -0.90 -17.89 -6.01
CA PRO A 147 -0.11 -16.65 -5.92
C PRO A 147 0.99 -16.74 -4.87
N LYS A 148 2.14 -16.15 -5.15
CA LYS A 148 3.28 -16.06 -4.23
C LYS A 148 3.62 -14.62 -3.95
N GLY A 149 3.73 -14.24 -2.68
CA GLY A 149 4.11 -12.92 -2.24
C GLY A 149 5.63 -12.72 -2.32
N VAL A 150 6.07 -11.88 -3.27
CA VAL A 150 7.47 -11.45 -3.35
C VAL A 150 7.70 -10.32 -2.37
N MET A 151 8.54 -10.57 -1.37
CA MET A 151 8.87 -9.63 -0.30
C MET A 151 10.02 -8.73 -0.73
N LEU A 152 9.79 -7.41 -0.77
CA LEU A 152 10.79 -6.43 -1.15
C LEU A 152 11.03 -5.44 0.00
N THR A 153 12.31 -5.30 0.38
CA THR A 153 12.74 -4.31 1.38
C THR A 153 12.89 -2.92 0.77
N HIS A 154 12.95 -1.88 1.62
CA HIS A 154 13.29 -0.52 1.18
C HIS A 154 14.60 -0.51 0.39
N LYS A 155 15.60 -1.27 0.84
CA LYS A 155 16.89 -1.39 0.15
C LYS A 155 16.76 -1.94 -1.26
N ASN A 156 15.92 -2.96 -1.48
CA ASN A 156 15.71 -3.51 -2.82
C ASN A 156 15.13 -2.45 -3.77
N ILE A 157 14.13 -1.69 -3.31
CA ILE A 157 13.48 -0.65 -4.11
C ILE A 157 14.45 0.47 -4.43
N VAL A 158 15.16 1.00 -3.42
CA VAL A 158 16.11 2.11 -3.58
C VAL A 158 17.27 1.70 -4.47
N SER A 159 17.84 0.49 -4.31
CA SER A 159 18.91 0.00 -5.17
C SER A 159 18.48 -0.11 -6.64
N CYS A 160 17.24 -0.57 -6.89
CA CYS A 160 16.69 -0.62 -8.24
C CYS A 160 16.55 0.79 -8.85
N ALA A 161 16.04 1.75 -8.07
CA ALA A 161 15.87 3.13 -8.52
C ALA A 161 17.23 3.81 -8.82
N LEU A 162 18.22 3.66 -7.95
CA LEU A 162 19.56 4.23 -8.13
C LEU A 162 20.24 3.65 -9.38
N ASN A 163 20.22 2.33 -9.56
CA ASN A 163 20.76 1.69 -10.76
C ASN A 163 20.03 2.16 -12.04
N GLY A 164 18.71 2.38 -11.94
CA GLY A 164 17.92 2.93 -13.05
C GLY A 164 18.35 4.33 -13.45
N ILE A 165 18.65 5.19 -12.49
CA ILE A 165 19.16 6.56 -12.76
C ILE A 165 20.53 6.52 -13.45
N GLU A 166 21.42 5.62 -13.06
CA GLU A 166 22.73 5.45 -13.68
C GLU A 166 22.60 4.95 -15.14
N CYS A 167 21.66 4.02 -15.39
CA CYS A 167 21.44 3.50 -16.75
C CYS A 167 20.74 4.49 -17.69
N PHE A 168 19.87 5.36 -17.13
CA PHE A 168 19.08 6.34 -17.87
C PHE A 168 19.28 7.74 -17.28
N PRO A 169 20.43 8.38 -17.52
CA PRO A 169 20.70 9.70 -16.99
C PRO A 169 19.69 10.71 -17.54
N PHE A 170 18.82 11.20 -16.69
CA PHE A 170 17.92 12.30 -17.03
C PHE A 170 18.76 13.58 -17.04
N PRO A 171 18.80 14.36 -18.15
CA PRO A 171 19.46 15.66 -18.13
C PRO A 171 18.78 16.59 -17.11
N ASP A 172 19.54 17.50 -16.51
CA ASP A 172 19.03 18.52 -15.56
C ASP A 172 18.10 19.53 -16.26
N ASN A 173 16.88 19.11 -16.54
CA ASN A 173 15.87 19.96 -17.16
C ASN A 173 14.53 19.85 -16.43
N PRO A 174 14.04 20.92 -15.76
CA PRO A 174 12.78 20.90 -15.01
C PRO A 174 11.52 20.74 -15.87
N SER A 175 11.66 20.70 -17.20
CA SER A 175 10.54 20.59 -18.15
C SER A 175 10.21 19.15 -18.56
N TYR A 176 10.75 18.13 -17.89
CA TYR A 176 10.43 16.74 -18.23
C TYR A 176 8.96 16.41 -18.02
N LYS A 177 8.42 15.75 -19.04
CA LYS A 177 7.12 15.07 -18.95
C LYS A 177 7.37 13.58 -19.08
N VAL A 178 6.90 12.83 -18.12
CA VAL A 178 6.98 11.36 -18.10
C VAL A 178 5.57 10.80 -18.25
N LEU A 179 5.40 9.82 -19.12
CA LEU A 179 4.17 9.06 -19.23
C LEU A 179 4.25 7.87 -18.25
N SER A 180 3.45 7.92 -17.19
CA SER A 180 3.24 6.78 -16.30
C SER A 180 2.07 5.95 -16.84
N PHE A 181 2.36 4.81 -17.47
CA PHE A 181 1.36 3.92 -18.07
C PHE A 181 1.36 2.51 -17.49
N LEU A 182 2.35 2.16 -16.69
CA LEU A 182 2.41 0.91 -15.96
C LEU A 182 1.67 1.05 -14.62
N PRO A 183 0.98 0.01 -14.16
CA PRO A 183 0.35 -0.01 -12.86
C PRO A 183 1.36 0.07 -11.72
#